data_4fce2aeec6ebe6d088a6ca0b4c5dcfc2
#
_entry.id   4fce2aeec6ebe6d088a6ca0b4c5dcfc2
#
_cell.length_a   1.000
_cell.length_b   1.000
_cell.length_c   1.000
_cell.angle_alpha   90.00
_cell.angle_beta   90.00
_cell.angle_gamma   90.00
#
_symmetry.space_group_name_H-M   'P 1'
#
loop_
_entity.id
_entity.type
_entity.pdbx_description
1 polymer ?
#
loop_
_entity_poly.entity_id
_entity_poly.type
_entity_poly.pdbx_seq_one_letter_code
_entity_poly.pdbx_strand_id
1 'polypeptide(L)'
;MLFLLLTTSVAGCIKNDIPYPRRLGKITAFEVSGQIGGAVIDSTARTVSVEVADTVDLAQVRLVRFEMPENTVSDPSPDDVVVLDLREPMEFVLTTWPDQHYTWTVSATQTMERYIRVENQVRETQFNSYERQAVVYVSTDQPKDSIVITDMKLGPTESVITPDFTTVHDFTAPQEFTTTYKEESEVWTVWVMQVEATLLTQDADAWATVAYLSGTVPSGSDTPGFRWRQAGSDQWQEAQGVSVDGTSVSAVLTGLEPGTEYSYRVYAGVQEGQEVSFTTEEALQMPNMGFDAWVKDGSSWFANPDLENGYWWDSGNIGANLIGEANPTSPEENFLAVSGEGKKAARLETVKVVIAMAGGNVFSGHFGEVQGMGAEVFFGRPFETRPTQLTGYYSYVPVPIDNVNPPSGVALPFDRNTIAGRMDRCHIFVYVTAWDGPYRVNTTEHRYLDINDPDVIGYGELIDSTGTGGQYRQFSIDIKYRDHRKPTYCAVVAVASRYADYFTGGIGSLMYVDEFAFGYDGTPVWEEDAQQ
;
A
#
# COMPACT_ATOMS: atom_id res chain seq x y z
N MET A 1 -61.73 -58.13 53.93
CA MET A 1 -60.89 -57.07 54.46
C MET A 1 -59.63 -57.04 53.61
N LEU A 2 -59.64 -56.18 52.58
CA LEU A 2 -58.63 -56.16 51.54
C LEU A 2 -57.78 -54.83 51.73
N PHE A 3 -56.48 -55.00 52.06
CA PHE A 3 -55.57 -53.89 52.22
C PHE A 3 -54.97 -53.55 50.88
N LEU A 4 -55.26 -52.36 50.41
CA LEU A 4 -54.69 -51.80 49.20
C LEU A 4 -53.37 -51.03 49.56
N LEU A 5 -52.22 -51.56 49.12
CA LEU A 5 -50.93 -50.86 49.25
C LEU A 5 -50.80 -49.91 48.08
N LEU A 6 -50.78 -48.61 48.41
CA LEU A 6 -50.45 -47.55 47.46
C LEU A 6 -48.95 -47.37 47.45
N THR A 7 -48.27 -47.77 46.37
CA THR A 7 -46.84 -47.40 46.10
C THR A 7 -46.78 -46.07 45.35
N THR A 8 -46.38 -45.04 46.03
CA THR A 8 -46.01 -43.73 45.39
C THR A 8 -44.63 -43.86 44.76
N SER A 9 -44.56 -43.95 43.43
CA SER A 9 -43.33 -43.81 42.67
C SER A 9 -42.98 -42.33 42.62
N VAL A 10 -41.90 -41.90 43.31
CA VAL A 10 -41.30 -40.62 43.18
C VAL A 10 -40.49 -40.64 41.87
N ALA A 11 -41.02 -40.08 40.80
CA ALA A 11 -40.26 -39.80 39.60
C ALA A 11 -39.41 -38.55 39.88
N GLY A 12 -38.17 -38.78 40.28
CA GLY A 12 -37.15 -37.70 40.32
C GLY A 12 -36.80 -37.31 38.90
N CYS A 13 -37.34 -36.20 38.40
CA CYS A 13 -36.77 -35.54 37.24
C CYS A 13 -35.38 -35.04 37.63
N ILE A 14 -34.36 -35.73 37.19
CA ILE A 14 -33.00 -35.14 37.14
C ILE A 14 -33.09 -34.05 36.07
N LYS A 15 -33.26 -32.80 36.48
CA LYS A 15 -32.97 -31.68 35.61
C LYS A 15 -31.47 -31.70 35.35
N ASN A 16 -31.08 -32.14 34.16
CA ASN A 16 -29.75 -31.96 33.65
C ASN A 16 -29.63 -30.50 33.18
N ASP A 17 -29.71 -29.56 34.11
CA ASP A 17 -29.26 -28.21 33.90
C ASP A 17 -27.72 -28.26 33.95
N ILE A 18 -27.11 -28.66 32.83
CA ILE A 18 -25.69 -28.40 32.59
C ILE A 18 -25.64 -26.94 32.18
N PRO A 19 -25.21 -26.04 33.08
CA PRO A 19 -25.32 -24.58 32.83
C PRO A 19 -24.29 -24.05 31.85
N TYR A 20 -23.53 -24.93 31.21
CA TYR A 20 -22.45 -24.50 30.29
C TYR A 20 -22.60 -25.18 28.93
N PRO A 21 -22.82 -24.44 27.85
CA PRO A 21 -22.68 -24.97 26.51
C PRO A 21 -21.29 -25.59 26.37
N ARG A 22 -21.19 -26.79 25.79
CA ARG A 22 -19.90 -27.40 25.43
C ARG A 22 -19.17 -26.41 24.54
N ARG A 23 -18.16 -25.73 25.05
CA ARG A 23 -17.29 -24.85 24.27
C ARG A 23 -16.16 -25.72 23.74
N LEU A 24 -16.01 -25.72 22.41
CA LEU A 24 -14.87 -26.36 21.77
C LEU A 24 -13.63 -25.47 21.99
N GLY A 25 -12.52 -26.07 22.42
CA GLY A 25 -11.24 -25.40 22.49
C GLY A 25 -10.76 -25.12 21.06
N LYS A 26 -10.88 -23.88 20.63
CA LYS A 26 -10.45 -23.45 19.28
C LYS A 26 -9.68 -22.15 19.34
N ILE A 27 -8.72 -22.01 18.43
CA ILE A 27 -8.07 -20.74 18.14
C ILE A 27 -9.02 -19.97 17.22
N THR A 28 -9.36 -18.73 17.59
CA THR A 28 -10.30 -17.88 16.83
C THR A 28 -9.59 -16.76 16.07
N ALA A 29 -8.39 -16.35 16.54
CA ALA A 29 -7.51 -15.47 15.81
C ALA A 29 -6.05 -15.81 16.15
N PHE A 30 -5.17 -15.67 15.18
CA PHE A 30 -3.74 -15.88 15.32
C PHE A 30 -3.00 -14.96 14.36
N GLU A 31 -2.04 -14.21 14.88
CA GLU A 31 -1.21 -13.30 14.10
C GLU A 31 0.22 -13.32 14.64
N VAL A 32 1.17 -13.21 13.74
CA VAL A 32 2.61 -13.12 14.06
C VAL A 32 3.24 -11.92 13.36
N SER A 33 4.37 -11.45 13.89
CA SER A 33 5.14 -10.38 13.24
C SER A 33 5.67 -10.83 11.88
N GLY A 34 5.60 -9.93 10.90
CA GLY A 34 6.02 -10.19 9.52
C GLY A 34 5.14 -11.19 8.76
N GLN A 35 3.90 -11.41 9.22
CA GLN A 35 2.93 -12.25 8.54
C GLN A 35 2.46 -11.58 7.25
N ILE A 36 2.34 -12.41 6.19
CA ILE A 36 1.76 -12.02 4.91
C ILE A 36 0.32 -12.54 4.87
N GLY A 37 -0.66 -11.65 4.67
CA GLY A 37 -2.07 -12.02 4.66
C GLY A 37 -2.61 -12.49 6.01
N GLY A 38 -3.75 -13.17 6.01
CA GLY A 38 -4.40 -13.72 7.20
C GLY A 38 -3.94 -15.13 7.53
N ALA A 39 -3.95 -15.50 8.83
CA ALA A 39 -3.72 -16.89 9.22
C ALA A 39 -4.85 -17.80 8.73
N VAL A 40 -4.51 -18.95 8.18
CA VAL A 40 -5.48 -19.99 7.82
C VAL A 40 -5.72 -20.87 9.04
N ILE A 41 -6.93 -20.76 9.63
CA ILE A 41 -7.33 -21.49 10.83
C ILE A 41 -8.33 -22.60 10.45
N ASP A 42 -7.88 -23.85 10.45
CA ASP A 42 -8.75 -25.02 10.25
C ASP A 42 -9.19 -25.61 11.61
N SER A 43 -10.42 -25.32 11.98
CA SER A 43 -11.01 -25.82 13.23
C SER A 43 -11.29 -27.33 13.22
N THR A 44 -11.34 -27.97 12.06
CA THR A 44 -11.57 -29.41 11.92
C THR A 44 -10.27 -30.18 12.06
N ALA A 45 -9.26 -29.76 11.34
CA ALA A 45 -7.91 -30.31 11.43
C ALA A 45 -7.17 -29.84 12.69
N ARG A 46 -7.62 -28.74 13.31
CA ARG A 46 -6.98 -28.03 14.42
C ARG A 46 -5.56 -27.57 14.05
N THR A 47 -5.46 -26.89 12.93
CA THR A 47 -4.22 -26.33 12.46
C THR A 47 -4.35 -24.84 12.27
N VAL A 48 -3.24 -24.13 12.47
CA VAL A 48 -3.05 -22.75 12.08
C VAL A 48 -1.82 -22.72 11.18
N SER A 49 -2.00 -22.19 9.98
CA SER A 49 -0.90 -21.96 9.04
C SER A 49 -0.76 -20.47 8.78
N VAL A 50 0.44 -19.95 8.92
CA VAL A 50 0.78 -18.56 8.59
C VAL A 50 1.84 -18.53 7.52
N GLU A 51 1.75 -17.61 6.59
CA GLU A 51 2.84 -17.26 5.69
C GLU A 51 3.55 -16.03 6.26
N VAL A 52 4.88 -16.04 6.25
CA VAL A 52 5.68 -14.93 6.76
C VAL A 52 6.68 -14.47 5.70
N ALA A 53 7.02 -13.18 5.76
CA ALA A 53 7.98 -12.58 4.84
C ALA A 53 9.35 -13.27 4.91
N ASP A 54 10.07 -13.26 3.81
CA ASP A 54 11.39 -13.89 3.68
C ASP A 54 12.48 -13.25 4.56
N THR A 55 12.19 -12.09 5.16
CA THR A 55 13.03 -11.39 6.13
C THR A 55 12.85 -11.86 7.58
N VAL A 56 11.81 -12.66 7.86
CA VAL A 56 11.48 -13.13 9.22
C VAL A 56 12.41 -14.28 9.63
N ASP A 57 12.97 -14.17 10.82
CA ASP A 57 13.69 -15.30 11.44
C ASP A 57 12.69 -16.29 12.06
N LEU A 58 12.51 -17.44 11.42
CA LEU A 58 11.57 -18.48 11.90
C LEU A 58 11.92 -19.03 13.29
N ALA A 59 13.15 -18.85 13.79
CA ALA A 59 13.53 -19.20 15.16
C ALA A 59 13.04 -18.16 16.19
N GLN A 60 12.62 -16.97 15.75
CA GLN A 60 12.32 -15.83 16.61
C GLN A 60 11.05 -15.08 16.16
N VAL A 61 10.00 -15.81 15.79
CA VAL A 61 8.74 -15.23 15.33
C VAL A 61 7.96 -14.68 16.52
N ARG A 62 7.69 -13.39 16.53
CA ARG A 62 6.95 -12.77 17.63
C ARG A 62 5.44 -13.01 17.44
N LEU A 63 4.79 -13.55 18.49
CA LEU A 63 3.33 -13.65 18.57
C LEU A 63 2.72 -12.25 18.78
N VAL A 64 1.81 -11.85 17.90
CA VAL A 64 1.12 -10.54 17.93
C VAL A 64 -0.29 -10.69 18.49
N ARG A 65 -1.00 -11.75 18.08
CA ARG A 65 -2.38 -11.99 18.48
C ARG A 65 -2.64 -13.47 18.63
N PHE A 66 -3.30 -13.86 19.72
CA PHE A 66 -3.79 -15.20 19.98
C PHE A 66 -5.13 -15.11 20.70
N GLU A 67 -6.20 -15.48 20.03
CA GLU A 67 -7.53 -15.44 20.63
C GLU A 67 -8.14 -16.84 20.73
N MET A 68 -8.81 -17.07 21.85
CA MET A 68 -9.54 -18.29 22.14
C MET A 68 -10.81 -17.94 22.95
N PRO A 69 -11.82 -18.80 23.00
CA PRO A 69 -13.03 -18.57 23.78
C PRO A 69 -12.72 -18.34 25.28
N GLU A 70 -13.54 -17.53 25.93
CA GLU A 70 -13.49 -17.36 27.40
C GLU A 70 -13.50 -18.71 28.14
N ASN A 71 -12.78 -18.79 29.24
CA ASN A 71 -12.60 -20.00 30.07
C ASN A 71 -11.91 -21.16 29.33
N THR A 72 -11.09 -20.85 28.35
CA THR A 72 -10.12 -21.75 27.72
C THR A 72 -8.72 -21.39 28.23
N VAL A 73 -7.90 -22.38 28.55
CA VAL A 73 -6.51 -22.21 28.93
C VAL A 73 -5.64 -22.85 27.87
N SER A 74 -4.57 -22.17 27.47
CA SER A 74 -3.58 -22.68 26.51
C SER A 74 -2.30 -23.10 27.22
N ASP A 75 -1.72 -24.22 26.78
CA ASP A 75 -0.37 -24.65 27.15
C ASP A 75 0.41 -24.91 25.85
N PRO A 76 1.48 -24.15 25.55
CA PRO A 76 1.97 -23.02 26.32
C PRO A 76 0.99 -21.83 26.35
N SER A 77 1.09 -21.02 27.41
CA SER A 77 0.28 -19.79 27.51
C SER A 77 0.78 -18.74 26.51
N PRO A 78 -0.09 -18.10 25.72
CA PRO A 78 0.32 -17.03 24.83
C PRO A 78 0.86 -15.79 25.55
N ASP A 79 0.55 -15.61 26.84
CA ASP A 79 1.10 -14.52 27.66
C ASP A 79 2.55 -14.79 28.07
N ASP A 80 2.94 -16.07 28.17
CA ASP A 80 4.28 -16.50 28.58
C ASP A 80 5.21 -16.70 27.36
N VAL A 81 4.64 -17.06 26.19
CA VAL A 81 5.37 -17.35 24.97
C VAL A 81 5.16 -16.24 23.95
N VAL A 82 5.94 -15.18 24.09
CA VAL A 82 5.88 -14.01 23.17
C VAL A 82 6.65 -14.26 21.87
N VAL A 83 7.60 -15.20 21.88
CA VAL A 83 8.43 -15.57 20.72
C VAL A 83 8.28 -17.07 20.45
N LEU A 84 7.98 -17.41 19.21
CA LEU A 84 7.77 -18.76 18.71
C LEU A 84 8.96 -19.21 17.85
N ASP A 85 9.41 -20.45 18.01
CA ASP A 85 10.29 -21.12 17.05
C ASP A 85 9.40 -21.91 16.09
N LEU A 86 9.18 -21.37 14.90
CA LEU A 86 8.33 -21.96 13.86
C LEU A 86 9.13 -22.61 12.72
N ARG A 87 10.41 -22.91 12.94
CA ARG A 87 11.20 -23.74 12.00
C ARG A 87 10.63 -25.14 11.85
N GLU A 88 9.97 -25.62 12.90
CA GLU A 88 9.14 -26.83 12.91
C GLU A 88 7.75 -26.48 13.47
N PRO A 89 6.70 -27.24 13.13
CA PRO A 89 5.36 -27.00 13.67
C PRO A 89 5.33 -27.05 15.20
N MET A 90 4.70 -26.05 15.82
CA MET A 90 4.57 -25.94 17.28
C MET A 90 3.15 -26.33 17.73
N GLU A 91 3.04 -27.01 18.85
CA GLU A 91 1.76 -27.42 19.41
C GLU A 91 1.29 -26.50 20.53
N PHE A 92 -0.02 -26.21 20.55
CA PHE A 92 -0.74 -25.55 21.64
C PHE A 92 -1.87 -26.47 22.11
N VAL A 93 -1.91 -26.79 23.39
CA VAL A 93 -2.98 -27.60 23.99
C VAL A 93 -3.99 -26.68 24.64
N LEU A 94 -5.17 -26.56 24.04
CA LEU A 94 -6.28 -25.81 24.61
C LEU A 94 -7.10 -26.69 25.54
N THR A 95 -7.23 -26.28 26.78
CA THR A 95 -8.03 -26.97 27.81
C THR A 95 -9.29 -26.17 28.10
N THR A 96 -10.47 -26.84 27.96
CA THR A 96 -11.77 -26.27 28.30
C THR A 96 -12.39 -27.02 29.45
N TRP A 97 -13.37 -26.39 30.12
CA TRP A 97 -14.17 -27.07 31.16
C TRP A 97 -15.08 -28.17 30.55
N PRO A 98 -15.23 -29.39 31.10
CA PRO A 98 -14.57 -29.95 32.27
C PRO A 98 -13.34 -30.82 31.92
N ASP A 99 -12.19 -30.22 31.66
CA ASP A 99 -10.93 -30.91 31.36
C ASP A 99 -10.88 -31.62 30.00
N GLN A 100 -11.37 -30.92 28.98
CA GLN A 100 -11.28 -31.36 27.59
C GLN A 100 -10.05 -30.71 26.92
N HIS A 101 -9.18 -31.54 26.35
CA HIS A 101 -7.96 -31.11 25.71
C HIS A 101 -8.08 -31.11 24.17
N TYR A 102 -7.61 -30.06 23.52
CA TYR A 102 -7.60 -29.90 22.06
C TYR A 102 -6.20 -29.49 21.63
N THR A 103 -5.47 -30.41 21.03
CA THR A 103 -4.15 -30.07 20.49
C THR A 103 -4.31 -29.37 19.15
N TRP A 104 -3.69 -28.21 19.03
CA TRP A 104 -3.60 -27.41 17.83
C TRP A 104 -2.15 -27.36 17.37
N THR A 105 -1.95 -27.48 16.06
CA THR A 105 -0.62 -27.38 15.44
C THR A 105 -0.52 -26.06 14.69
N VAL A 106 0.47 -25.26 15.05
CA VAL A 106 0.79 -23.99 14.39
C VAL A 106 2.04 -24.18 13.53
N SER A 107 1.95 -23.80 12.26
CA SER A 107 3.07 -23.87 11.32
C SER A 107 3.24 -22.55 10.58
N ALA A 108 4.48 -22.23 10.24
CA ALA A 108 4.80 -21.11 9.36
C ALA A 108 5.38 -21.63 8.05
N THR A 109 5.04 -20.96 6.95
CA THR A 109 5.70 -21.11 5.66
C THR A 109 6.40 -19.81 5.30
N GLN A 110 7.57 -19.93 4.69
CA GLN A 110 8.33 -18.80 4.21
C GLN A 110 8.82 -19.11 2.80
N THR A 111 8.35 -18.35 1.84
CA THR A 111 8.73 -18.54 0.44
C THR A 111 9.69 -17.44 0.02
N MET A 112 10.90 -17.81 -0.35
CA MET A 112 11.86 -16.89 -0.95
C MET A 112 11.78 -17.01 -2.46
N GLU A 113 11.14 -16.03 -3.09
CA GLU A 113 11.13 -15.90 -4.54
C GLU A 113 12.44 -15.25 -4.99
N ARG A 114 13.11 -15.87 -5.99
CA ARG A 114 14.29 -15.32 -6.67
C ARG A 114 13.97 -15.10 -8.12
N TYR A 115 14.39 -13.98 -8.65
CA TYR A 115 14.23 -13.66 -10.06
C TYR A 115 15.39 -12.81 -10.58
N ILE A 116 15.64 -12.92 -11.88
CA ILE A 116 16.44 -12.00 -12.68
C ILE A 116 15.63 -11.77 -13.94
N ARG A 117 15.26 -10.52 -14.20
CA ARG A 117 14.54 -10.08 -15.37
C ARG A 117 15.48 -9.24 -16.24
N VAL A 118 15.46 -9.51 -17.53
CA VAL A 118 16.28 -8.78 -18.50
C VAL A 118 15.44 -8.39 -19.71
N GLU A 119 15.83 -7.34 -20.40
CA GLU A 119 15.23 -7.00 -21.70
C GLU A 119 15.43 -8.15 -22.69
N ASN A 120 14.44 -8.38 -23.56
CA ASN A 120 14.45 -9.46 -24.57
C ASN A 120 14.65 -10.88 -23.99
N GLN A 121 14.21 -11.09 -22.74
CA GLN A 121 14.19 -12.40 -22.13
C GLN A 121 13.20 -13.33 -22.84
N VAL A 122 13.64 -14.53 -23.20
CA VAL A 122 12.82 -15.48 -23.97
C VAL A 122 12.21 -16.60 -23.13
N ARG A 123 12.62 -16.77 -21.90
CA ARG A 123 12.02 -17.64 -20.89
C ARG A 123 12.53 -17.31 -19.50
N GLU A 124 11.83 -17.78 -18.48
CA GLU A 124 12.18 -17.55 -17.09
C GLU A 124 13.61 -17.95 -16.76
N THR A 125 14.24 -17.21 -15.87
CA THR A 125 15.56 -17.50 -15.32
C THR A 125 15.51 -18.79 -14.53
N GLN A 126 16.44 -19.69 -14.79
CA GLN A 126 16.59 -20.93 -14.03
C GLN A 126 17.58 -20.74 -12.90
N PHE A 127 17.18 -21.12 -11.69
CA PHE A 127 17.99 -21.02 -10.49
C PHE A 127 18.44 -22.41 -9.99
N ASN A 128 19.71 -22.54 -9.70
CA ASN A 128 20.27 -23.63 -8.89
C ASN A 128 20.72 -23.04 -7.55
N SER A 129 19.85 -23.10 -6.56
CA SER A 129 20.12 -22.52 -5.22
C SER A 129 21.24 -23.26 -4.47
N TYR A 130 21.50 -24.52 -4.78
CA TYR A 130 22.58 -25.29 -4.15
C TYR A 130 23.95 -24.81 -4.63
N GLU A 131 24.10 -24.60 -5.92
CA GLU A 131 25.37 -24.12 -6.53
C GLU A 131 25.44 -22.60 -6.62
N ARG A 132 24.37 -21.89 -6.22
CA ARG A 132 24.21 -20.43 -6.35
C ARG A 132 24.47 -19.96 -7.77
N GLN A 133 23.80 -20.59 -8.71
CA GLN A 133 23.87 -20.26 -10.13
C GLN A 133 22.50 -19.86 -10.66
N ALA A 134 22.50 -18.89 -11.57
CA ALA A 134 21.33 -18.49 -12.32
C ALA A 134 21.65 -18.48 -13.82
N VAL A 135 20.73 -18.96 -14.64
CA VAL A 135 20.84 -18.95 -16.09
C VAL A 135 19.69 -18.13 -16.66
N VAL A 136 20.05 -17.00 -17.24
CA VAL A 136 19.15 -16.10 -17.96
C VAL A 136 19.17 -16.47 -19.44
N TYR A 137 18.00 -16.47 -20.07
CA TYR A 137 17.86 -16.83 -21.48
C TYR A 137 17.36 -15.64 -22.29
N VAL A 138 18.14 -15.22 -23.27
CA VAL A 138 17.82 -14.13 -24.19
C VAL A 138 17.71 -14.62 -25.62
N SER A 139 17.09 -13.81 -26.51
CA SER A 139 17.06 -14.11 -27.93
C SER A 139 18.47 -14.21 -28.52
N THR A 140 18.62 -15.05 -29.56
CA THR A 140 19.87 -15.14 -30.34
C THR A 140 20.29 -13.79 -30.94
N ASP A 141 19.36 -12.88 -31.14
CA ASP A 141 19.61 -11.54 -31.68
C ASP A 141 20.10 -10.54 -30.62
N GLN A 142 19.96 -10.88 -29.33
CA GLN A 142 20.44 -10.04 -28.21
C GLN A 142 21.94 -10.24 -27.98
N PRO A 143 22.79 -9.22 -28.19
CA PRO A 143 24.22 -9.35 -27.90
C PRO A 143 24.49 -9.52 -26.41
N LYS A 144 25.39 -10.44 -26.06
CA LYS A 144 25.75 -10.71 -24.64
C LYS A 144 26.54 -9.60 -23.99
N ASP A 145 27.14 -8.69 -24.74
CA ASP A 145 27.89 -7.53 -24.25
C ASP A 145 27.02 -6.31 -24.01
N SER A 146 25.70 -6.44 -24.18
CA SER A 146 24.72 -5.36 -24.01
C SER A 146 23.42 -5.84 -23.37
N ILE A 147 23.52 -6.68 -22.35
CA ILE A 147 22.39 -7.14 -21.55
C ILE A 147 21.95 -6.02 -20.60
N VAL A 148 20.64 -5.76 -20.54
CA VAL A 148 20.04 -4.84 -19.59
C VAL A 148 19.22 -5.65 -18.58
N ILE A 149 19.67 -5.67 -17.35
CA ILE A 149 18.90 -6.27 -16.24
C ILE A 149 17.91 -5.22 -15.75
N THR A 150 16.62 -5.52 -15.83
CA THR A 150 15.55 -4.61 -15.40
C THR A 150 15.17 -4.81 -13.95
N ASP A 151 15.33 -6.03 -13.42
CA ASP A 151 15.00 -6.34 -12.04
C ASP A 151 15.77 -7.60 -11.56
N MET A 152 16.18 -7.61 -10.28
CA MET A 152 16.94 -8.73 -9.72
C MET A 152 16.67 -8.89 -8.23
N LYS A 153 16.31 -10.10 -7.83
CA LYS A 153 16.23 -10.52 -6.43
C LYS A 153 16.92 -11.87 -6.26
N LEU A 154 17.99 -11.91 -5.49
CA LEU A 154 18.81 -13.12 -5.24
C LEU A 154 18.76 -13.61 -3.79
N GLY A 155 18.30 -12.77 -2.87
CA GLY A 155 18.19 -13.04 -1.43
C GLY A 155 16.86 -12.55 -0.85
N PRO A 156 16.76 -12.51 0.50
CA PRO A 156 15.60 -11.92 1.18
C PRO A 156 15.32 -10.49 0.69
N THR A 157 14.09 -10.05 0.82
CA THR A 157 13.70 -8.65 0.61
C THR A 157 14.62 -7.76 1.47
N GLU A 158 15.02 -6.58 0.99
CA GLU A 158 16.05 -5.69 1.60
C GLU A 158 17.51 -6.16 1.44
N SER A 159 17.79 -7.23 0.71
CA SER A 159 19.18 -7.60 0.40
C SER A 159 19.84 -6.56 -0.51
N VAL A 160 21.08 -6.24 -0.23
CA VAL A 160 21.92 -5.41 -1.09
C VAL A 160 22.66 -6.29 -2.09
N ILE A 161 22.54 -5.98 -3.37
CA ILE A 161 23.24 -6.69 -4.46
C ILE A 161 24.45 -5.87 -4.92
N THR A 162 25.61 -6.50 -4.98
CA THR A 162 26.87 -5.87 -5.41
C THR A 162 27.57 -6.77 -6.43
N PRO A 163 28.04 -6.24 -7.60
CA PRO A 163 27.87 -4.86 -8.06
C PRO A 163 26.40 -4.51 -8.30
N ASP A 164 26.08 -3.21 -8.44
CA ASP A 164 24.76 -2.76 -8.87
C ASP A 164 24.47 -3.38 -10.23
N PHE A 165 23.44 -4.22 -10.28
CA PHE A 165 23.09 -5.00 -11.47
C PHE A 165 22.73 -4.10 -12.67
N THR A 166 22.25 -2.89 -12.45
CA THR A 166 21.92 -1.93 -13.51
C THR A 166 23.15 -1.39 -14.24
N THR A 167 24.34 -1.60 -13.67
CA THR A 167 25.62 -1.16 -14.27
C THR A 167 26.39 -2.27 -14.98
N VAL A 168 25.91 -3.50 -14.90
CA VAL A 168 26.58 -4.69 -15.47
C VAL A 168 25.87 -5.11 -16.74
N HIS A 169 26.52 -4.89 -17.89
CA HIS A 169 25.94 -5.17 -19.20
C HIS A 169 26.64 -6.27 -20.00
N ASP A 170 27.92 -6.54 -19.73
CA ASP A 170 28.71 -7.54 -20.46
C ASP A 170 28.62 -8.92 -19.81
N PHE A 171 27.88 -9.83 -20.46
CA PHE A 171 27.72 -11.24 -20.08
C PHE A 171 28.33 -12.19 -21.13
N THR A 172 29.34 -11.75 -21.88
CA THR A 172 30.14 -12.64 -22.74
C THR A 172 30.84 -13.72 -21.93
N ALA A 173 31.11 -13.42 -20.63
CA ALA A 173 31.47 -14.37 -19.57
C ALA A 173 30.46 -14.26 -18.43
N PRO A 174 30.34 -15.31 -17.56
CA PRO A 174 29.48 -15.25 -16.40
C PRO A 174 29.87 -14.09 -15.48
N GLN A 175 28.87 -13.47 -14.86
CA GLN A 175 29.07 -12.39 -13.88
C GLN A 175 28.71 -12.86 -12.48
N GLU A 176 29.44 -12.38 -11.49
CA GLU A 176 29.19 -12.68 -10.09
C GLU A 176 28.51 -11.51 -9.40
N PHE A 177 27.42 -11.81 -8.68
CA PHE A 177 26.70 -10.86 -7.84
C PHE A 177 26.70 -11.35 -6.40
N THR A 178 27.10 -10.50 -5.48
CA THR A 178 27.03 -10.77 -4.04
C THR A 178 25.75 -10.16 -3.52
N THR A 179 24.86 -10.99 -2.98
CA THR A 179 23.71 -10.52 -2.22
C THR A 179 24.04 -10.55 -0.73
N THR A 180 23.80 -9.43 -0.04
CA THR A 180 24.09 -9.29 1.40
C THR A 180 22.82 -8.92 2.12
N TYR A 181 22.44 -9.72 3.13
CA TYR A 181 21.35 -9.47 4.03
C TYR A 181 21.85 -9.56 5.47
N LYS A 182 21.73 -8.45 6.23
CA LYS A 182 22.31 -8.31 7.58
C LYS A 182 23.83 -8.60 7.55
N GLU A 183 24.28 -9.63 8.25
CA GLU A 183 25.70 -10.04 8.33
C GLU A 183 26.04 -11.20 7.38
N GLU A 184 25.06 -11.72 6.66
CA GLU A 184 25.25 -12.86 5.75
C GLU A 184 25.38 -12.40 4.30
N SER A 185 26.28 -13.05 3.56
CA SER A 185 26.49 -12.78 2.14
C SER A 185 26.56 -14.06 1.34
N GLU A 186 25.94 -14.06 0.18
CA GLU A 186 25.98 -15.14 -0.79
C GLU A 186 26.47 -14.62 -2.13
N VAL A 187 27.30 -15.39 -2.81
CA VAL A 187 27.78 -15.07 -4.16
C VAL A 187 27.01 -15.93 -5.17
N TRP A 188 26.38 -15.29 -6.11
CA TRP A 188 25.65 -15.92 -7.20
C TRP A 188 26.37 -15.71 -8.52
N THR A 189 26.55 -16.79 -9.30
CA THR A 189 27.09 -16.74 -10.66
C THR A 189 25.94 -16.70 -11.65
N VAL A 190 25.87 -15.65 -12.45
CA VAL A 190 24.82 -15.43 -13.45
C VAL A 190 25.37 -15.68 -14.85
N TRP A 191 24.73 -16.57 -15.55
CA TRP A 191 25.03 -16.93 -16.95
C TRP A 191 23.94 -16.35 -17.87
N VAL A 192 24.33 -15.84 -19.03
CA VAL A 192 23.39 -15.51 -20.11
C VAL A 192 23.58 -16.49 -21.25
N MET A 193 22.50 -17.16 -21.63
CA MET A 193 22.46 -18.08 -22.76
C MET A 193 21.56 -17.52 -23.85
N GLN A 194 22.07 -17.46 -25.07
CA GLN A 194 21.29 -17.15 -26.25
C GLN A 194 20.57 -18.41 -26.73
N VAL A 195 19.25 -18.30 -26.89
CA VAL A 195 18.39 -19.38 -27.42
C VAL A 195 17.45 -18.80 -28.46
N GLU A 196 16.97 -19.64 -29.35
CA GLU A 196 15.90 -19.21 -30.25
C GLU A 196 14.67 -18.80 -29.43
N ALA A 197 14.10 -17.64 -29.74
CA ALA A 197 12.90 -17.18 -29.08
C ALA A 197 11.76 -18.16 -29.33
N THR A 198 11.14 -18.61 -28.26
CA THR A 198 9.91 -19.41 -28.31
C THR A 198 8.73 -18.49 -28.03
N LEU A 199 7.52 -18.93 -28.35
CA LEU A 199 6.30 -18.24 -27.94
C LEU A 199 6.21 -18.32 -26.40
N LEU A 200 6.49 -17.20 -25.73
CA LEU A 200 6.41 -17.08 -24.28
C LEU A 200 5.45 -15.96 -23.91
N THR A 201 4.39 -16.27 -23.18
CA THR A 201 3.57 -15.30 -22.49
C THR A 201 4.24 -14.99 -21.15
N GLN A 202 4.57 -13.75 -20.89
CA GLN A 202 5.17 -13.27 -19.64
C GLN A 202 4.08 -12.85 -18.66
N ASP A 203 4.42 -12.52 -17.41
CA ASP A 203 3.47 -12.01 -16.43
C ASP A 203 2.98 -10.61 -16.83
N ALA A 204 1.70 -10.33 -16.58
CA ALA A 204 1.12 -9.02 -16.81
C ALA A 204 1.39 -8.08 -15.62
N ASP A 205 1.66 -6.81 -15.89
CA ASP A 205 1.54 -5.78 -14.88
C ASP A 205 0.09 -5.25 -14.88
N ALA A 206 -0.69 -5.72 -13.92
CA ALA A 206 -2.11 -5.44 -13.83
C ALA A 206 -2.40 -4.37 -12.76
N TRP A 207 -3.05 -3.30 -13.19
CA TRP A 207 -3.61 -2.22 -12.38
C TRP A 207 -5.12 -2.45 -12.19
N ALA A 208 -5.84 -1.52 -11.57
CA ALA A 208 -7.27 -1.73 -11.32
C ALA A 208 -8.11 -1.88 -12.59
N THR A 209 -7.85 -1.07 -13.62
CA THR A 209 -8.64 -1.09 -14.88
C THR A 209 -7.78 -1.23 -16.13
N VAL A 210 -6.48 -1.39 -15.96
CA VAL A 210 -5.48 -1.48 -17.05
C VAL A 210 -4.55 -2.65 -16.79
N ALA A 211 -4.10 -3.34 -17.84
CA ALA A 211 -3.05 -4.34 -17.75
C ALA A 211 -2.05 -4.19 -18.90
N TYR A 212 -0.78 -4.20 -18.57
CA TYR A 212 0.33 -4.20 -19.51
C TYR A 212 0.72 -5.66 -19.78
N LEU A 213 0.44 -6.10 -20.99
CA LEU A 213 0.76 -7.45 -21.45
C LEU A 213 2.12 -7.47 -22.12
N SER A 214 2.88 -8.53 -21.88
CA SER A 214 4.17 -8.75 -22.51
C SER A 214 4.35 -10.21 -22.91
N GLY A 215 5.17 -10.43 -23.93
CA GLY A 215 5.50 -11.76 -24.41
C GLY A 215 6.61 -11.73 -25.43
N THR A 216 7.12 -12.90 -25.76
CA THR A 216 8.12 -13.06 -26.83
C THR A 216 7.63 -14.01 -27.91
N VAL A 217 8.06 -13.75 -29.13
CA VAL A 217 7.79 -14.58 -30.30
C VAL A 217 9.09 -14.81 -31.06
N PRO A 218 9.20 -15.90 -31.88
CA PRO A 218 10.35 -16.07 -32.77
C PRO A 218 10.53 -14.89 -33.70
N SER A 219 11.78 -14.56 -34.03
CA SER A 219 12.09 -13.52 -35.03
C SER A 219 11.42 -13.79 -36.35
N GLY A 220 10.81 -12.76 -36.96
CA GLY A 220 10.10 -12.88 -38.22
C GLY A 220 8.75 -13.61 -38.14
N SER A 221 8.18 -13.72 -36.95
CA SER A 221 6.85 -14.31 -36.75
C SER A 221 5.76 -13.52 -37.48
N ASP A 222 4.82 -14.25 -38.10
CA ASP A 222 3.65 -13.66 -38.76
C ASP A 222 2.63 -13.15 -37.72
N THR A 223 2.21 -11.89 -37.84
CA THR A 223 1.10 -11.28 -37.10
C THR A 223 1.05 -11.64 -35.62
N PRO A 224 2.10 -11.30 -34.82
CA PRO A 224 2.08 -11.58 -33.41
C PRO A 224 1.07 -10.69 -32.67
N GLY A 225 0.51 -11.22 -31.58
CA GLY A 225 -0.49 -10.51 -30.79
C GLY A 225 -0.81 -11.23 -29.48
N PHE A 226 -1.83 -10.73 -28.79
CA PHE A 226 -2.34 -11.36 -27.57
C PHE A 226 -3.84 -11.66 -27.72
N ARG A 227 -4.22 -12.81 -27.19
CA ARG A 227 -5.62 -13.14 -26.88
C ARG A 227 -5.81 -13.12 -25.38
N TRP A 228 -6.92 -12.54 -24.93
CA TRP A 228 -7.27 -12.43 -23.53
C TRP A 228 -8.74 -12.73 -23.29
N ARG A 229 -9.08 -13.08 -22.06
CA ARG A 229 -10.45 -13.31 -21.60
C ARG A 229 -10.58 -13.09 -20.11
N GLN A 230 -11.77 -12.76 -19.64
CA GLN A 230 -12.10 -12.80 -18.22
C GLN A 230 -12.20 -14.27 -17.75
N ALA A 231 -11.78 -14.56 -16.53
CA ALA A 231 -11.89 -15.90 -15.95
C ALA A 231 -13.34 -16.40 -15.98
N GLY A 232 -13.52 -17.66 -16.37
CA GLY A 232 -14.84 -18.27 -16.54
C GLY A 232 -15.53 -17.96 -17.88
N SER A 233 -14.94 -17.13 -18.75
CA SER A 233 -15.42 -16.91 -20.11
C SER A 233 -14.74 -17.86 -21.09
N ASP A 234 -15.51 -18.46 -22.00
CA ASP A 234 -14.97 -19.25 -23.13
C ASP A 234 -14.60 -18.36 -24.34
N GLN A 235 -14.95 -17.07 -24.31
CA GLN A 235 -14.73 -16.17 -25.43
C GLN A 235 -13.39 -15.45 -25.31
N TRP A 236 -12.48 -15.76 -26.22
CA TRP A 236 -11.22 -15.04 -26.37
C TRP A 236 -11.42 -13.76 -27.19
N GLN A 237 -10.81 -12.69 -26.76
CA GLN A 237 -10.73 -11.40 -27.44
C GLN A 237 -9.30 -11.16 -27.90
N GLU A 238 -9.11 -10.40 -28.96
CA GLU A 238 -7.77 -9.98 -29.41
C GLU A 238 -7.44 -8.61 -28.83
N ALA A 239 -6.23 -8.48 -28.27
CA ALA A 239 -5.74 -7.20 -27.78
C ALA A 239 -5.54 -6.24 -28.96
N GLN A 240 -5.91 -4.98 -28.76
CA GLN A 240 -5.70 -3.92 -29.74
C GLN A 240 -4.40 -3.18 -29.44
N GLY A 241 -3.84 -2.47 -30.42
CA GLY A 241 -2.66 -1.63 -30.21
C GLY A 241 -1.39 -2.42 -29.86
N VAL A 242 -1.25 -3.63 -30.38
CA VAL A 242 -0.07 -4.47 -30.15
C VAL A 242 1.16 -3.80 -30.76
N SER A 243 2.21 -3.68 -29.97
CA SER A 243 3.54 -3.23 -30.38
C SER A 243 4.48 -4.42 -30.48
N VAL A 244 5.32 -4.42 -31.51
CA VAL A 244 6.32 -5.47 -31.75
C VAL A 244 7.68 -4.82 -31.94
N ASP A 245 8.64 -5.19 -31.12
CA ASP A 245 10.03 -4.78 -31.22
C ASP A 245 10.93 -6.02 -31.20
N GLY A 246 11.47 -6.35 -32.37
CA GLY A 246 12.25 -7.57 -32.57
C GLY A 246 11.45 -8.83 -32.26
N THR A 247 11.78 -9.49 -31.17
CA THR A 247 11.06 -10.67 -30.65
C THR A 247 10.10 -10.33 -29.51
N SER A 248 10.12 -9.09 -29.00
CA SER A 248 9.25 -8.64 -27.91
C SER A 248 7.91 -8.17 -28.47
N VAL A 249 6.85 -8.57 -27.80
CA VAL A 249 5.47 -8.17 -28.11
C VAL A 249 4.85 -7.58 -26.84
N SER A 250 4.20 -6.45 -26.98
CA SER A 250 3.50 -5.79 -25.88
C SER A 250 2.13 -5.26 -26.29
N ALA A 251 1.24 -5.13 -25.35
CA ALA A 251 -0.07 -4.49 -25.53
C ALA A 251 -0.58 -3.94 -24.19
N VAL A 252 -1.49 -2.97 -24.26
CA VAL A 252 -2.16 -2.43 -23.07
C VAL A 252 -3.65 -2.75 -23.19
N LEU A 253 -4.17 -3.49 -22.21
CA LEU A 253 -5.61 -3.66 -22.03
C LEU A 253 -6.15 -2.52 -21.16
N THR A 254 -7.32 -2.00 -21.53
CA THR A 254 -8.00 -0.93 -20.80
C THR A 254 -9.46 -1.29 -20.56
N GLY A 255 -10.11 -0.68 -19.57
CA GLY A 255 -11.51 -0.92 -19.26
C GLY A 255 -11.76 -2.29 -18.63
N LEU A 256 -10.76 -2.82 -17.94
CA LEU A 256 -10.88 -4.02 -17.13
C LEU A 256 -11.68 -3.71 -15.85
N GLU A 257 -12.29 -4.72 -15.27
CA GLU A 257 -12.99 -4.61 -13.98
C GLU A 257 -11.99 -4.79 -12.83
N PRO A 258 -12.01 -3.93 -11.79
CA PRO A 258 -11.16 -4.09 -10.62
C PRO A 258 -11.41 -5.42 -9.88
N GLY A 259 -10.36 -5.94 -9.23
CA GLY A 259 -10.43 -7.17 -8.43
C GLY A 259 -10.82 -8.42 -9.22
N THR A 260 -10.60 -8.41 -10.54
CA THR A 260 -11.11 -9.43 -11.44
C THR A 260 -9.99 -10.23 -12.08
N GLU A 261 -10.17 -11.55 -12.11
CA GLU A 261 -9.22 -12.47 -12.73
C GLU A 261 -9.42 -12.54 -14.25
N TYR A 262 -8.30 -12.45 -14.98
CA TYR A 262 -8.20 -12.58 -16.42
C TYR A 262 -7.13 -13.58 -16.79
N SER A 263 -7.23 -14.14 -18.00
CA SER A 263 -6.18 -14.95 -18.61
C SER A 263 -5.81 -14.36 -19.97
N TYR A 264 -4.54 -14.49 -20.34
CA TYR A 264 -4.07 -14.11 -21.66
C TYR A 264 -2.95 -15.00 -22.16
N ARG A 265 -2.67 -14.91 -23.45
CA ARG A 265 -1.56 -15.60 -24.10
C ARG A 265 -1.09 -14.85 -25.34
N VAL A 266 0.21 -14.88 -25.58
CA VAL A 266 0.79 -14.40 -26.82
C VAL A 266 0.47 -15.40 -27.95
N TYR A 267 0.34 -14.93 -29.18
CA TYR A 267 0.23 -15.78 -30.35
C TYR A 267 1.07 -15.24 -31.53
N ALA A 268 1.41 -16.12 -32.48
CA ALA A 268 2.04 -15.76 -33.72
C ALA A 268 1.46 -16.67 -34.84
N GLY A 269 0.68 -16.08 -35.71
CA GLY A 269 -0.09 -16.85 -36.70
C GLY A 269 -1.05 -17.84 -36.04
N VAL A 270 -0.83 -19.14 -36.28
CA VAL A 270 -1.64 -20.23 -35.68
C VAL A 270 -1.05 -20.80 -34.37
N GLN A 271 0.15 -20.38 -34.00
CA GLN A 271 0.81 -20.85 -32.81
C GLN A 271 0.39 -19.97 -31.63
N GLU A 272 0.22 -20.57 -30.46
CA GLU A 272 -0.17 -19.89 -29.21
C GLU A 272 0.82 -20.24 -28.11
N GLY A 273 1.18 -19.23 -27.31
CA GLY A 273 1.98 -19.38 -26.11
C GLY A 273 1.18 -19.98 -24.95
N GLN A 274 1.85 -20.20 -23.86
CA GLN A 274 1.21 -20.64 -22.62
C GLN A 274 0.19 -19.60 -22.15
N GLU A 275 -0.94 -20.04 -21.62
CA GLU A 275 -1.91 -19.19 -20.96
C GLU A 275 -1.37 -18.78 -19.59
N VAL A 276 -1.42 -17.48 -19.28
CA VAL A 276 -1.04 -16.87 -18.02
C VAL A 276 -2.24 -16.14 -17.45
N SER A 277 -2.50 -16.29 -16.17
CA SER A 277 -3.57 -15.58 -15.48
C SER A 277 -3.01 -14.41 -14.67
N PHE A 278 -3.82 -13.35 -14.54
CA PHE A 278 -3.54 -12.21 -13.67
C PHE A 278 -4.84 -11.72 -13.04
N THR A 279 -4.73 -11.06 -11.90
CA THR A 279 -5.87 -10.40 -11.24
C THR A 279 -5.60 -8.90 -11.20
N THR A 280 -6.58 -8.10 -11.62
CA THR A 280 -6.51 -6.64 -11.51
C THR A 280 -6.54 -6.21 -10.04
N GLU A 281 -5.92 -5.07 -9.76
CA GLU A 281 -5.99 -4.46 -8.42
C GLU A 281 -7.42 -4.06 -8.08
N GLU A 282 -7.74 -4.01 -6.79
CA GLU A 282 -8.99 -3.43 -6.29
C GLU A 282 -9.00 -1.91 -6.50
N ALA A 283 -10.17 -1.32 -6.70
CA ALA A 283 -10.32 0.14 -6.75
C ALA A 283 -10.53 0.72 -5.34
N LEU A 284 -9.47 0.68 -4.52
CA LEU A 284 -9.54 1.08 -3.11
C LEU A 284 -9.75 2.59 -2.93
N GLN A 285 -10.45 2.94 -1.86
CA GLN A 285 -10.58 4.32 -1.38
C GLN A 285 -10.05 4.40 0.06
N MET A 286 -9.47 5.53 0.42
CA MET A 286 -9.16 5.77 1.83
C MET A 286 -10.44 5.99 2.63
N PRO A 287 -10.53 5.56 3.89
CA PRO A 287 -11.67 5.86 4.74
C PRO A 287 -11.90 7.37 4.87
N ASN A 288 -13.16 7.78 4.90
CA ASN A 288 -13.59 9.16 5.15
C ASN A 288 -13.04 10.22 4.18
N MET A 289 -12.80 9.88 2.92
CA MET A 289 -12.36 10.85 1.90
C MET A 289 -13.43 11.95 1.61
N GLY A 290 -14.70 11.70 1.96
CA GLY A 290 -15.77 12.71 1.91
C GLY A 290 -15.73 13.70 3.09
N PHE A 291 -14.90 13.48 4.11
CA PHE A 291 -14.81 14.29 5.32
C PHE A 291 -16.11 14.40 6.13
N ASP A 292 -17.01 13.43 6.02
CA ASP A 292 -18.30 13.42 6.71
C ASP A 292 -18.17 13.11 8.21
N ALA A 293 -17.20 12.24 8.58
CA ALA A 293 -17.03 11.78 9.93
C ALA A 293 -15.95 12.58 10.68
N TRP A 294 -16.32 13.09 11.86
CA TRP A 294 -15.42 13.87 12.72
C TRP A 294 -15.57 13.47 14.17
N VAL A 295 -14.43 13.37 14.84
CA VAL A 295 -14.35 13.15 16.28
C VAL A 295 -13.55 14.27 16.92
N LYS A 296 -13.86 14.58 18.18
CA LYS A 296 -13.11 15.54 18.98
C LYS A 296 -12.46 14.82 20.15
N ASP A 297 -11.14 14.95 20.26
CA ASP A 297 -10.39 14.50 21.43
C ASP A 297 -9.75 15.71 22.12
N GLY A 298 -10.07 15.87 23.39
CA GLY A 298 -9.74 17.10 24.12
C GLY A 298 -10.30 18.34 23.42
N SER A 299 -9.41 19.24 23.00
CA SER A 299 -9.77 20.44 22.21
C SER A 299 -9.57 20.27 20.71
N SER A 300 -8.96 19.18 20.24
CA SER A 300 -8.60 18.99 18.82
C SER A 300 -9.67 18.23 18.04
N TRP A 301 -9.96 18.70 16.81
CA TRP A 301 -10.81 18.00 15.84
C TRP A 301 -10.00 17.10 14.94
N PHE A 302 -10.55 15.92 14.63
CA PHE A 302 -9.98 14.91 13.72
C PHE A 302 -11.04 14.51 12.69
N ALA A 303 -10.67 14.48 11.43
CA ALA A 303 -11.54 14.06 10.32
C ALA A 303 -11.61 12.52 10.23
N ASN A 304 -12.09 11.87 11.30
CA ASN A 304 -12.18 10.41 11.41
C ASN A 304 -13.45 10.02 12.17
N PRO A 305 -14.01 8.82 11.92
CA PRO A 305 -15.17 8.32 12.65
C PRO A 305 -14.86 7.99 14.13
N ASP A 306 -13.65 7.52 14.41
CA ASP A 306 -13.13 7.23 15.75
C ASP A 306 -11.59 7.32 15.74
N LEU A 307 -10.96 7.18 16.90
CA LEU A 307 -9.51 7.17 17.06
C LEU A 307 -8.99 5.83 17.59
N GLU A 308 -9.87 4.89 17.95
CA GLU A 308 -9.50 3.63 18.61
C GLU A 308 -8.91 2.62 17.63
N ASN A 309 -9.43 2.60 16.39
CA ASN A 309 -8.99 1.68 15.34
C ASN A 309 -7.91 2.26 14.41
N GLY A 310 -7.22 3.31 14.87
CA GLY A 310 -6.29 4.11 14.08
C GLY A 310 -7.05 5.07 13.16
N TYR A 311 -6.50 6.24 13.00
CA TYR A 311 -7.09 7.26 12.14
C TYR A 311 -6.30 7.42 10.85
N TRP A 312 -7.02 7.79 9.79
CA TRP A 312 -6.43 7.97 8.46
C TRP A 312 -6.02 9.41 8.21
N TRP A 313 -6.77 10.36 8.78
CA TRP A 313 -6.61 11.78 8.54
C TRP A 313 -6.21 12.51 9.81
N ASP A 314 -5.24 13.38 9.68
CA ASP A 314 -4.79 14.27 10.76
C ASP A 314 -4.58 15.69 10.24
N SER A 315 -4.19 16.58 11.13
CA SER A 315 -3.96 18.00 10.86
C SER A 315 -2.99 18.61 11.86
N GLY A 316 -2.66 19.87 11.68
CA GLY A 316 -1.89 20.66 12.64
C GLY A 316 -2.64 21.07 13.93
N ASN A 317 -3.87 20.58 14.15
CA ASN A 317 -4.69 20.99 15.29
C ASN A 317 -4.06 20.72 16.65
N ILE A 318 -3.42 19.55 16.82
CA ILE A 318 -2.74 19.21 18.09
C ILE A 318 -1.69 20.28 18.43
N GLY A 319 -0.83 20.62 17.45
CA GLY A 319 0.19 21.64 17.64
C GLY A 319 -0.39 23.03 17.90
N ALA A 320 -1.41 23.43 17.17
CA ALA A 320 -2.08 24.71 17.34
C ALA A 320 -2.78 24.84 18.70
N ASN A 321 -3.42 23.77 19.16
CA ASN A 321 -4.07 23.72 20.48
C ASN A 321 -3.08 23.78 21.64
N LEU A 322 -1.91 23.16 21.51
CA LEU A 322 -0.87 23.23 22.54
C LEU A 322 -0.31 24.64 22.71
N ILE A 323 -0.30 25.46 21.65
CA ILE A 323 0.27 26.81 21.66
C ILE A 323 -0.79 27.88 21.99
N GLY A 324 -2.04 27.73 21.53
CA GLY A 324 -3.01 28.83 21.63
C GLY A 324 -4.49 28.46 21.44
N GLU A 325 -4.87 27.23 21.78
CA GLU A 325 -6.28 26.76 21.77
C GLU A 325 -7.01 26.98 20.43
N ALA A 326 -6.34 26.74 19.32
CA ALA A 326 -6.88 26.93 17.97
C ALA A 326 -7.06 25.61 17.21
N ASN A 327 -8.11 25.52 16.40
CA ASN A 327 -8.33 24.45 15.43
C ASN A 327 -8.34 25.05 14.01
N PRO A 328 -7.17 25.14 13.35
CA PRO A 328 -7.08 25.56 11.95
C PRO A 328 -7.90 24.68 11.00
N THR A 329 -8.18 23.45 11.43
CA THR A 329 -8.96 22.46 10.71
C THR A 329 -10.16 22.04 11.54
N SER A 330 -11.36 22.11 10.96
CA SER A 330 -12.62 21.82 11.66
C SER A 330 -13.68 21.31 10.69
N PRO A 331 -14.71 20.59 11.20
CA PRO A 331 -15.87 20.24 10.38
C PRO A 331 -16.66 21.50 9.97
N GLU A 332 -17.20 21.46 8.76
CA GLU A 332 -18.18 22.42 8.22
C GLU A 332 -19.47 21.69 7.88
N GLU A 333 -20.62 22.22 8.31
CA GLU A 333 -21.94 21.60 8.15
C GLU A 333 -22.90 22.41 7.27
N ASN A 334 -22.60 23.68 7.03
CA ASN A 334 -23.52 24.60 6.34
C ASN A 334 -23.05 24.97 4.93
N PHE A 335 -21.75 24.84 4.65
CA PHE A 335 -21.17 25.11 3.34
C PHE A 335 -20.52 23.83 2.80
N LEU A 336 -21.28 23.10 1.98
CA LEU A 336 -20.96 21.77 1.48
C LEU A 336 -20.97 21.74 -0.05
N ALA A 337 -20.10 20.95 -0.67
CA ALA A 337 -20.17 20.70 -2.11
C ALA A 337 -21.35 19.77 -2.44
N VAL A 338 -21.55 18.75 -1.60
CA VAL A 338 -22.67 17.81 -1.71
C VAL A 338 -23.48 17.86 -0.41
N SER A 339 -24.71 18.33 -0.48
CA SER A 339 -25.60 18.42 0.67
C SER A 339 -26.32 17.10 0.93
N GLY A 340 -26.56 16.79 2.21
CA GLY A 340 -27.29 15.59 2.63
C GLY A 340 -27.28 15.43 4.14
N GLU A 341 -28.08 14.50 4.65
CA GLU A 341 -28.07 14.15 6.07
C GLU A 341 -26.71 13.54 6.46
N GLY A 342 -26.11 14.07 7.52
CA GLY A 342 -24.80 13.61 8.02
C GLY A 342 -23.59 14.08 7.21
N LYS A 343 -23.82 14.81 6.09
CA LYS A 343 -22.72 15.34 5.26
C LYS A 343 -22.01 16.49 5.96
N LYS A 344 -20.68 16.50 5.82
CA LYS A 344 -19.79 17.57 6.29
C LYS A 344 -18.66 17.75 5.29
N ALA A 345 -17.97 18.89 5.42
CA ALA A 345 -16.75 19.18 4.69
C ALA A 345 -15.63 19.50 5.68
N ALA A 346 -14.39 19.54 5.22
CA ALA A 346 -13.27 20.03 6.01
C ALA A 346 -13.04 21.51 5.72
N ARG A 347 -13.09 22.33 6.78
CA ARG A 347 -12.74 23.75 6.78
C ARG A 347 -11.31 23.92 7.24
N LEU A 348 -10.48 24.51 6.42
CA LEU A 348 -9.05 24.73 6.61
C LEU A 348 -8.79 26.23 6.60
N GLU A 349 -8.35 26.81 7.72
CA GLU A 349 -8.07 28.25 7.80
C GLU A 349 -6.66 28.49 8.32
N THR A 350 -5.92 29.34 7.64
CA THR A 350 -4.63 29.80 8.15
C THR A 350 -4.85 30.82 9.25
N VAL A 351 -4.44 30.50 10.46
CA VAL A 351 -4.70 31.32 11.65
C VAL A 351 -3.40 31.76 12.32
N LYS A 352 -3.49 32.85 13.06
CA LYS A 352 -2.42 33.27 13.95
C LYS A 352 -2.63 32.63 15.34
N VAL A 353 -1.64 31.90 15.81
CA VAL A 353 -1.65 31.24 17.12
C VAL A 353 -0.59 31.91 17.99
N VAL A 354 -1.03 32.79 18.90
CA VAL A 354 -0.18 33.60 19.78
C VAL A 354 0.94 34.34 19.01
N ILE A 355 2.10 33.71 18.83
CA ILE A 355 3.26 34.28 18.14
C ILE A 355 3.59 33.58 16.81
N ALA A 356 2.94 32.46 16.52
CA ALA A 356 3.17 31.63 15.33
C ALA A 356 1.97 31.67 14.37
N MET A 357 2.19 31.24 13.15
CA MET A 357 1.16 30.95 12.18
C MET A 357 0.92 29.44 12.15
N ALA A 358 -0.33 29.01 12.09
CA ALA A 358 -0.73 27.64 11.82
C ALA A 358 -1.58 27.63 10.54
N GLY A 359 -1.13 26.92 9.52
CA GLY A 359 -1.89 26.71 8.30
C GLY A 359 -2.95 25.63 8.50
N GLY A 360 -4.22 25.95 8.11
CA GLY A 360 -5.25 24.92 8.05
C GLY A 360 -4.89 23.86 7.02
N ASN A 361 -4.84 22.61 7.45
CA ASN A 361 -4.48 21.48 6.61
C ASN A 361 -5.20 20.21 7.05
N VAL A 362 -5.37 19.29 6.11
CA VAL A 362 -5.76 17.90 6.38
C VAL A 362 -4.88 17.00 5.54
N PHE A 363 -4.40 15.93 6.14
CA PHE A 363 -3.50 14.99 5.46
C PHE A 363 -3.73 13.55 5.90
N SER A 364 -3.52 12.60 5.00
CA SER A 364 -3.44 11.19 5.36
C SER A 364 -2.10 10.92 6.05
N GLY A 365 -2.16 10.52 7.33
CA GLY A 365 -0.97 10.40 8.17
C GLY A 365 -1.30 10.58 9.64
N HIS A 366 -0.30 11.00 10.43
CA HIS A 366 -0.52 11.37 11.82
C HIS A 366 0.45 12.47 12.26
N PHE A 367 -0.01 13.29 13.18
CA PHE A 367 0.81 14.28 13.87
C PHE A 367 1.66 13.55 14.94
N GLY A 368 2.95 13.81 14.98
CA GLY A 368 3.84 13.29 16.00
C GLY A 368 3.84 14.19 17.25
N GLU A 369 4.80 15.10 17.31
CA GLU A 369 4.92 15.99 18.46
C GLU A 369 5.36 17.41 18.06
N VAL A 370 5.12 18.36 18.97
CA VAL A 370 5.68 19.71 18.83
C VAL A 370 7.12 19.70 19.30
N GLN A 371 8.04 20.19 18.48
CA GLN A 371 9.46 20.31 18.78
C GLN A 371 9.91 21.76 18.65
N GLY A 372 10.02 22.45 19.77
CA GLY A 372 10.39 23.86 19.81
C GLY A 372 9.36 24.75 19.11
N MET A 373 9.76 25.39 18.00
CA MET A 373 8.85 26.17 17.14
C MET A 373 8.31 25.37 15.96
N GLY A 374 8.76 24.14 15.78
CA GLY A 374 8.37 23.25 14.70
C GLY A 374 7.54 22.05 15.19
N ALA A 375 7.32 21.11 14.28
CA ALA A 375 6.60 19.89 14.55
C ALA A 375 7.22 18.71 13.80
N GLU A 376 6.97 17.53 14.35
CA GLU A 376 7.16 16.27 13.68
C GLU A 376 5.81 15.76 13.17
N VAL A 377 5.76 15.35 11.92
CA VAL A 377 4.55 14.88 11.24
C VAL A 377 4.91 13.68 10.37
N PHE A 378 4.03 12.70 10.32
CA PHE A 378 4.21 11.49 9.53
C PHE A 378 3.16 11.43 8.42
N PHE A 379 3.59 11.56 7.17
CA PHE A 379 2.72 11.53 6.00
C PHE A 379 2.61 10.12 5.42
N GLY A 380 1.44 9.80 4.92
CA GLY A 380 1.14 8.54 4.26
C GLY A 380 0.47 7.52 5.16
N ARG A 381 -0.40 6.74 4.53
CA ARG A 381 -1.09 5.58 5.10
C ARG A 381 -0.89 4.38 4.19
N PRO A 382 -0.90 3.15 4.71
CA PRO A 382 -0.79 1.94 3.90
C PRO A 382 -1.81 1.95 2.76
N PHE A 383 -1.34 1.78 1.54
CA PHE A 383 -2.18 1.82 0.35
C PHE A 383 -1.49 1.08 -0.79
N GLU A 384 -2.15 0.09 -1.39
CA GLU A 384 -1.52 -0.91 -2.25
C GLU A 384 -1.99 -0.87 -3.71
N THR A 385 -2.83 0.11 -4.07
CA THR A 385 -3.37 0.21 -5.43
C THR A 385 -2.94 1.50 -6.11
N ARG A 386 -2.97 1.50 -7.45
CA ARG A 386 -2.46 2.57 -8.29
C ARG A 386 -3.62 3.38 -8.91
N PRO A 387 -4.17 4.39 -8.22
CA PRO A 387 -5.20 5.25 -8.79
C PRO A 387 -4.64 6.13 -9.91
N THR A 388 -5.44 6.41 -10.92
CA THR A 388 -5.07 7.31 -12.03
C THR A 388 -5.31 8.77 -11.73
N GLN A 389 -6.25 9.06 -10.81
CA GLN A 389 -6.68 10.42 -10.49
C GLN A 389 -7.04 10.58 -9.01
N LEU A 390 -6.87 11.80 -8.50
CA LEU A 390 -7.52 12.29 -7.29
C LEU A 390 -8.56 13.34 -7.69
N THR A 391 -9.81 13.10 -7.34
CA THR A 391 -10.94 14.01 -7.62
C THR A 391 -11.55 14.55 -6.32
N GLY A 392 -12.36 15.59 -6.41
CA GLY A 392 -13.09 16.15 -5.28
C GLY A 392 -13.56 17.57 -5.55
N TYR A 393 -13.90 18.25 -4.47
CA TYR A 393 -14.35 19.63 -4.52
C TYR A 393 -13.51 20.48 -3.57
N TYR A 394 -13.24 21.72 -3.96
CA TYR A 394 -12.65 22.72 -3.08
C TYR A 394 -13.29 24.09 -3.27
N SER A 395 -13.29 24.87 -2.21
CA SER A 395 -13.54 26.31 -2.26
C SER A 395 -12.34 27.01 -1.62
N TYR A 396 -11.84 28.07 -2.24
CA TYR A 396 -10.68 28.79 -1.73
C TYR A 396 -10.87 30.30 -1.80
N VAL A 397 -10.57 30.96 -0.68
CA VAL A 397 -10.54 32.43 -0.55
C VAL A 397 -9.13 32.82 -0.06
N PRO A 398 -8.22 33.15 -0.99
CA PRO A 398 -6.88 33.60 -0.61
C PRO A 398 -6.90 35.02 -0.04
N VAL A 399 -5.96 35.29 0.85
CA VAL A 399 -5.63 36.66 1.27
C VAL A 399 -4.13 36.93 0.96
N PRO A 400 -3.68 38.19 0.95
CA PRO A 400 -2.28 38.49 0.77
C PRO A 400 -1.41 37.88 1.87
N ILE A 401 -0.26 37.33 1.52
CA ILE A 401 0.74 36.81 2.47
C ILE A 401 1.22 37.97 3.36
N ASP A 402 0.88 37.92 4.62
CA ASP A 402 1.20 38.90 5.67
C ASP A 402 2.10 38.33 6.78
N ASN A 403 2.25 37.02 6.83
CA ASN A 403 3.20 36.34 7.72
C ASN A 403 4.33 35.71 6.91
N VAL A 404 5.57 36.18 7.12
CA VAL A 404 6.78 35.64 6.49
C VAL A 404 7.85 35.43 7.56
N ASN A 405 7.87 34.24 8.14
CA ASN A 405 8.78 33.89 9.22
C ASN A 405 9.45 32.52 9.03
N PRO A 406 10.08 32.29 7.86
CA PRO A 406 10.69 30.98 7.60
C PRO A 406 11.86 30.71 8.54
N PRO A 407 12.12 29.44 8.87
CA PRO A 407 13.28 29.03 9.65
C PRO A 407 14.59 29.50 8.98
N SER A 408 15.59 29.83 9.79
CA SER A 408 16.91 30.22 9.27
C SER A 408 17.68 28.99 8.77
N GLY A 409 18.43 29.16 7.69
CA GLY A 409 19.30 28.10 7.15
C GLY A 409 18.60 27.06 6.27
N VAL A 410 17.33 27.28 5.92
CA VAL A 410 16.53 26.41 5.04
C VAL A 410 16.56 26.94 3.62
N ALA A 411 16.68 26.05 2.64
CA ALA A 411 16.40 26.37 1.24
C ALA A 411 14.89 26.59 1.08
N LEU A 412 14.50 27.78 0.64
CA LEU A 412 13.08 28.15 0.51
C LEU A 412 12.60 27.92 -0.92
N PRO A 413 11.39 27.40 -1.13
CA PRO A 413 10.77 27.27 -2.45
C PRO A 413 10.19 28.59 -2.97
N PHE A 414 10.57 29.73 -2.35
CA PHE A 414 10.13 31.07 -2.71
C PHE A 414 11.19 32.12 -2.35
N ASP A 415 11.12 33.29 -3.00
CA ASP A 415 11.97 34.42 -2.62
C ASP A 415 11.37 35.17 -1.42
N ARG A 416 12.05 35.08 -0.27
CA ARG A 416 11.67 35.72 0.99
C ARG A 416 11.44 37.23 0.87
N ASN A 417 12.16 37.90 -0.03
CA ASN A 417 12.12 39.38 -0.15
C ASN A 417 10.91 39.86 -0.98
N THR A 418 10.32 38.98 -1.78
CA THR A 418 9.26 39.35 -2.73
C THR A 418 7.94 38.62 -2.51
N ILE A 419 7.89 37.67 -1.56
CA ILE A 419 6.70 36.86 -1.32
C ILE A 419 5.62 37.64 -0.55
N ALA A 420 6.00 38.54 0.36
CA ALA A 420 5.04 39.32 1.15
C ALA A 420 4.15 40.19 0.25
N GLY A 421 2.85 40.22 0.56
CA GLY A 421 1.84 40.95 -0.19
C GLY A 421 1.36 40.26 -1.47
N ARG A 422 2.00 39.17 -1.92
CA ARG A 422 1.45 38.30 -2.98
C ARG A 422 0.24 37.54 -2.42
N MET A 423 -0.73 37.23 -3.29
CA MET A 423 -1.84 36.36 -2.90
C MET A 423 -1.33 35.01 -2.48
N ASP A 424 -1.85 34.50 -1.38
CA ASP A 424 -1.55 33.16 -0.88
C ASP A 424 -2.06 32.09 -1.86
N ARG A 425 -1.67 30.85 -1.65
CA ARG A 425 -2.00 29.73 -2.52
C ARG A 425 -2.45 28.55 -1.68
N CYS A 426 -3.58 27.96 -2.02
CA CYS A 426 -3.86 26.62 -1.52
C CYS A 426 -3.07 25.56 -2.31
N HIS A 427 -2.94 24.40 -1.72
CA HIS A 427 -2.28 23.27 -2.35
C HIS A 427 -3.00 21.98 -1.99
N ILE A 428 -3.44 21.22 -3.00
CA ILE A 428 -3.91 19.85 -2.86
C ILE A 428 -2.90 18.99 -3.61
N PHE A 429 -2.42 17.93 -2.99
CA PHE A 429 -1.52 17.01 -3.69
C PHE A 429 -1.69 15.57 -3.20
N VAL A 430 -1.27 14.64 -4.05
CA VAL A 430 -1.24 13.21 -3.78
C VAL A 430 0.12 12.66 -4.17
N TYR A 431 0.71 11.85 -3.28
CA TYR A 431 1.89 11.04 -3.55
C TYR A 431 1.53 9.58 -3.35
N VAL A 432 1.71 8.80 -4.40
CA VAL A 432 1.66 7.33 -4.38
C VAL A 432 3.09 6.84 -4.26
N THR A 433 3.39 6.03 -3.25
CA THR A 433 4.79 5.81 -2.84
C THR A 433 5.09 4.35 -2.53
N ALA A 434 6.35 3.97 -2.70
CA ALA A 434 6.92 2.69 -2.27
C ALA A 434 7.69 2.83 -0.94
N TRP A 435 7.30 3.73 -0.06
CA TRP A 435 7.93 3.92 1.25
C TRP A 435 7.79 2.67 2.11
N ASP A 436 8.77 2.39 2.93
CA ASP A 436 8.77 1.31 3.92
C ASP A 436 8.00 1.64 5.21
N GLY A 437 7.49 2.88 5.32
CA GLY A 437 6.72 3.41 6.44
C GLY A 437 6.19 4.81 6.16
N PRO A 438 5.45 5.43 7.08
CA PRO A 438 5.02 6.82 6.93
C PRO A 438 6.23 7.75 6.81
N TYR A 439 6.20 8.68 5.87
CA TYR A 439 7.31 9.62 5.65
C TYR A 439 7.38 10.64 6.78
N ARG A 440 8.48 10.63 7.52
CA ARG A 440 8.72 11.54 8.64
C ARG A 440 9.15 12.91 8.13
N VAL A 441 8.35 13.93 8.39
CA VAL A 441 8.71 15.35 8.24
C VAL A 441 9.04 15.91 9.61
N ASN A 442 10.14 16.69 9.70
CA ASN A 442 10.49 17.39 10.93
C ASN A 442 11.01 18.79 10.57
N THR A 443 10.19 19.80 10.83
CA THR A 443 10.48 21.18 10.45
C THR A 443 11.63 21.77 11.25
N THR A 444 11.92 21.25 12.44
CA THR A 444 13.06 21.67 13.27
C THR A 444 14.39 21.14 12.74
N GLU A 445 14.36 19.93 12.18
CA GLU A 445 15.51 19.31 11.51
C GLU A 445 15.64 19.74 10.03
N HIS A 446 14.74 20.60 9.55
CA HIS A 446 14.65 21.02 8.15
C HIS A 446 14.39 19.86 7.18
N ARG A 447 13.73 18.82 7.63
CA ARG A 447 13.29 17.70 6.81
C ARG A 447 11.85 17.94 6.39
N TYR A 448 11.65 18.15 5.11
CA TYR A 448 10.36 18.41 4.48
C TYR A 448 9.99 17.26 3.54
N LEU A 449 8.74 17.20 3.14
CA LEU A 449 8.28 16.27 2.12
C LEU A 449 8.94 16.63 0.78
N ASP A 450 9.56 15.65 0.13
CA ASP A 450 10.28 15.84 -1.12
C ASP A 450 9.60 15.07 -2.25
N ILE A 451 9.10 15.79 -3.23
CA ILE A 451 8.53 15.20 -4.44
C ILE A 451 9.56 14.41 -5.26
N ASN A 452 10.84 14.71 -5.11
CA ASN A 452 11.92 14.03 -5.84
C ASN A 452 12.47 12.81 -5.07
N ASP A 453 11.86 12.45 -3.95
CA ASP A 453 12.18 11.19 -3.26
C ASP A 453 11.99 10.02 -4.25
N PRO A 454 12.98 9.12 -4.42
CA PRO A 454 12.93 8.05 -5.41
C PRO A 454 11.80 7.03 -5.16
N ASP A 455 11.25 7.01 -3.94
CA ASP A 455 10.13 6.17 -3.59
C ASP A 455 8.77 6.86 -3.77
N VAL A 456 8.73 8.09 -4.27
CA VAL A 456 7.53 8.70 -4.84
C VAL A 456 7.37 8.19 -6.26
N ILE A 457 6.59 7.12 -6.44
CA ILE A 457 6.36 6.45 -7.73
C ILE A 457 5.27 7.10 -8.57
N GLY A 458 4.38 7.87 -7.93
CA GLY A 458 3.34 8.63 -8.61
C GLY A 458 2.97 9.89 -7.83
N TYR A 459 2.65 10.97 -8.53
CA TYR A 459 2.29 12.23 -7.91
C TYR A 459 1.33 13.06 -8.75
N GLY A 460 0.56 13.92 -8.08
CA GLY A 460 -0.27 14.93 -8.71
C GLY A 460 -0.52 16.10 -7.77
N GLU A 461 -0.70 17.29 -8.30
CA GLU A 461 -0.93 18.49 -7.49
C GLU A 461 -1.87 19.50 -8.15
N LEU A 462 -2.58 20.25 -7.32
CA LEU A 462 -3.36 21.44 -7.67
C LEU A 462 -2.92 22.60 -6.79
N ILE A 463 -2.57 23.73 -7.41
CA ILE A 463 -2.19 24.96 -6.73
C ILE A 463 -3.07 26.08 -7.27
N ASP A 464 -3.78 26.78 -6.37
CA ASP A 464 -4.62 27.94 -6.76
C ASP A 464 -4.26 29.16 -5.92
N SER A 465 -4.01 30.27 -6.60
CA SER A 465 -3.77 31.60 -6.02
C SER A 465 -4.88 32.61 -6.36
N THR A 466 -5.80 32.25 -7.24
CA THR A 466 -6.87 33.14 -7.72
C THR A 466 -8.13 33.00 -6.89
N GLY A 467 -8.31 31.85 -6.24
CA GLY A 467 -9.49 31.49 -5.48
C GLY A 467 -10.67 31.11 -6.35
N THR A 468 -11.72 30.63 -5.70
CA THR A 468 -12.91 30.10 -6.36
C THR A 468 -14.11 31.05 -6.33
N GLY A 469 -13.94 32.27 -5.80
CA GLY A 469 -15.01 33.26 -5.64
C GLY A 469 -16.04 32.87 -4.57
N GLY A 470 -15.65 32.06 -3.58
CA GLY A 470 -16.53 31.62 -2.50
C GLY A 470 -17.54 30.55 -2.92
N GLN A 471 -17.26 29.84 -4.00
CA GLN A 471 -18.07 28.71 -4.47
C GLN A 471 -17.21 27.45 -4.53
N TYR A 472 -17.81 26.27 -4.38
CA TYR A 472 -17.12 25.02 -4.65
C TYR A 472 -16.81 24.88 -6.14
N ARG A 473 -15.63 24.40 -6.43
CA ARG A 473 -15.18 23.98 -7.75
C ARG A 473 -14.76 22.52 -7.69
N GLN A 474 -15.27 21.73 -8.61
CA GLN A 474 -14.78 20.38 -8.79
C GLN A 474 -13.36 20.40 -9.35
N PHE A 475 -12.52 19.48 -8.91
CA PHE A 475 -11.18 19.27 -9.45
C PHE A 475 -10.97 17.80 -9.83
N SER A 476 -10.06 17.59 -10.75
CA SER A 476 -9.46 16.30 -11.07
C SER A 476 -7.96 16.53 -11.24
N ILE A 477 -7.18 15.79 -10.48
CA ILE A 477 -5.72 15.79 -10.52
C ILE A 477 -5.27 14.47 -11.10
N ASP A 478 -4.68 14.47 -12.28
CA ASP A 478 -4.06 13.28 -12.86
C ASP A 478 -2.81 12.92 -12.06
N ILE A 479 -2.68 11.65 -11.71
CA ILE A 479 -1.50 11.12 -11.04
C ILE A 479 -0.50 10.70 -12.10
N LYS A 480 0.66 11.36 -12.11
CA LYS A 480 1.77 11.09 -13.02
C LYS A 480 2.69 10.05 -12.39
N TYR A 481 2.81 8.92 -13.02
CA TYR A 481 3.65 7.82 -12.56
C TYR A 481 5.05 7.89 -13.15
N ARG A 482 6.03 7.46 -12.37
CA ARG A 482 7.46 7.40 -12.74
C ARG A 482 7.89 5.99 -13.10
N ASP A 483 7.27 5.00 -12.45
CA ASP A 483 7.57 3.59 -12.67
C ASP A 483 6.35 2.71 -12.36
N HIS A 484 6.49 1.42 -12.61
CA HIS A 484 5.45 0.41 -12.48
C HIS A 484 5.39 -0.26 -11.08
N ARG A 485 6.20 0.17 -10.12
CA ARG A 485 6.21 -0.44 -8.78
C ARG A 485 4.82 -0.39 -8.14
N LYS A 486 4.52 -1.41 -7.34
CA LYS A 486 3.32 -1.38 -6.50
C LYS A 486 3.55 -0.44 -5.32
N PRO A 487 2.58 0.41 -5.00
CA PRO A 487 2.70 1.27 -3.84
C PRO A 487 2.55 0.46 -2.54
N THR A 488 3.13 1.01 -1.49
CA THR A 488 2.95 0.56 -0.11
C THR A 488 2.26 1.62 0.73
N TYR A 489 2.43 2.90 0.37
CA TYR A 489 1.83 4.04 1.05
C TYR A 489 1.26 5.05 0.05
N CYS A 490 0.29 5.83 0.52
CA CYS A 490 -0.22 6.99 -0.22
C CYS A 490 -0.42 8.16 0.74
N ALA A 491 0.06 9.34 0.34
CA ALA A 491 -0.13 10.60 1.04
C ALA A 491 -1.03 11.52 0.23
N VAL A 492 -2.17 11.92 0.82
CA VAL A 492 -3.07 12.94 0.29
C VAL A 492 -3.07 14.12 1.25
N VAL A 493 -2.83 15.30 0.75
CA VAL A 493 -2.70 16.53 1.56
C VAL A 493 -3.50 17.66 0.92
N ALA A 494 -4.23 18.40 1.76
CA ALA A 494 -4.81 19.69 1.39
C ALA A 494 -4.41 20.74 2.42
N VAL A 495 -3.95 21.89 1.97
CA VAL A 495 -3.50 22.99 2.84
C VAL A 495 -3.94 24.34 2.29
N ALA A 496 -4.44 25.22 3.17
CA ALA A 496 -4.93 26.55 2.79
C ALA A 496 -3.79 27.54 2.44
N SER A 497 -2.58 27.30 2.98
CA SER A 497 -1.38 28.11 2.69
C SER A 497 -0.24 27.20 2.29
N ARG A 498 0.15 27.23 1.02
CA ARG A 498 1.18 26.34 0.43
C ARG A 498 2.49 26.30 1.19
N TYR A 499 2.88 27.43 1.79
CA TYR A 499 4.15 27.56 2.46
C TYR A 499 4.03 27.54 3.99
N ALA A 500 2.96 26.92 4.51
CA ALA A 500 2.72 26.83 5.96
C ALA A 500 3.84 26.11 6.71
N ASP A 501 4.46 25.09 6.13
CA ASP A 501 5.61 24.38 6.71
C ASP A 501 6.84 25.28 6.90
N TYR A 502 6.88 26.39 6.17
CA TYR A 502 7.88 27.45 6.29
C TYR A 502 7.35 28.67 7.06
N PHE A 503 6.30 28.52 7.87
CA PHE A 503 5.65 29.61 8.59
C PHE A 503 5.40 30.86 7.74
N THR A 504 5.00 30.63 6.49
CA THR A 504 4.76 31.69 5.51
C THR A 504 3.39 31.49 4.86
N GLY A 505 2.54 32.50 4.95
CA GLY A 505 1.17 32.47 4.42
C GLY A 505 0.37 33.72 4.76
N GLY A 506 -0.86 33.78 4.26
CA GLY A 506 -1.84 34.83 4.55
C GLY A 506 -2.74 34.44 5.71
N ILE A 507 -2.69 35.19 6.82
CA ILE A 507 -3.60 34.97 7.95
C ILE A 507 -5.03 35.25 7.50
N GLY A 508 -5.91 34.22 7.57
CA GLY A 508 -7.28 34.26 7.07
C GLY A 508 -7.46 33.65 5.67
N SER A 509 -6.40 33.10 5.04
CA SER A 509 -6.57 32.24 3.87
C SER A 509 -7.44 31.05 4.25
N LEU A 510 -8.58 30.87 3.54
CA LEU A 510 -9.65 29.93 3.92
C LEU A 510 -9.91 28.97 2.75
N MET A 511 -9.82 27.69 3.04
CA MET A 511 -10.12 26.61 2.11
C MET A 511 -11.16 25.68 2.70
N TYR A 512 -12.05 25.20 1.85
CA TYR A 512 -12.92 24.07 2.17
C TYR A 512 -12.60 22.95 1.18
N VAL A 513 -12.56 21.72 1.66
CA VAL A 513 -12.41 20.52 0.81
C VAL A 513 -13.50 19.51 1.15
N ASP A 514 -13.98 18.82 0.10
CA ASP A 514 -15.14 17.96 0.21
C ASP A 514 -15.09 16.84 -0.85
N GLU A 515 -15.65 15.67 -0.53
CA GLU A 515 -15.88 14.54 -1.44
C GLU A 515 -14.64 14.16 -2.27
N PHE A 516 -13.50 13.99 -1.61
CA PHE A 516 -12.32 13.42 -2.27
C PHE A 516 -12.58 11.96 -2.65
N ALA A 517 -12.06 11.56 -3.79
CA ALA A 517 -12.12 10.18 -4.25
C ALA A 517 -10.95 9.86 -5.18
N PHE A 518 -10.45 8.64 -5.13
CA PHE A 518 -9.55 8.13 -6.15
C PHE A 518 -10.34 7.65 -7.37
N GLY A 519 -9.90 8.06 -8.55
CA GLY A 519 -10.33 7.51 -9.83
C GLY A 519 -9.35 6.45 -10.32
N TYR A 520 -9.88 5.43 -10.97
CA TYR A 520 -9.10 4.32 -11.54
C TYR A 520 -9.33 4.17 -13.04
N ASP A 521 -10.19 5.00 -13.61
CA ASP A 521 -10.51 4.95 -15.03
C ASP A 521 -9.39 5.53 -15.88
N GLY A 522 -9.26 5.01 -17.09
CA GLY A 522 -8.29 5.48 -18.07
C GLY A 522 -6.89 4.86 -17.91
N THR A 523 -6.01 5.23 -18.83
CA THR A 523 -4.59 4.83 -18.79
C THR A 523 -3.82 5.75 -17.85
N PRO A 524 -2.87 5.22 -17.08
CA PRO A 524 -1.95 6.04 -16.27
C PRO A 524 -1.23 7.08 -17.14
N VAL A 525 -1.01 8.25 -16.57
CA VAL A 525 -0.16 9.29 -17.17
C VAL A 525 1.27 9.06 -16.73
N TRP A 526 2.20 8.93 -17.66
CA TRP A 526 3.62 8.80 -17.35
C TRP A 526 4.30 10.17 -17.29
N GLU A 527 5.24 10.34 -16.36
CA GLU A 527 5.96 11.63 -16.19
C GLU A 527 6.72 12.02 -17.47
N GLU A 528 7.27 11.06 -18.18
CA GLU A 528 7.99 11.27 -19.44
C GLU A 528 7.08 11.80 -20.55
N ASP A 529 5.86 11.33 -20.64
CA ASP A 529 4.87 11.76 -21.64
C ASP A 529 4.32 13.16 -21.35
N ALA A 530 4.30 13.56 -20.07
CA ALA A 530 3.81 14.86 -19.65
C ALA A 530 4.79 16.02 -19.93
N GLN A 531 6.03 15.71 -20.32
CA GLN A 531 7.06 16.71 -20.66
C GLN A 531 7.11 17.03 -22.17
N GLN A 532 6.32 16.36 -23.01
CA GLN A 532 6.13 16.64 -24.43
C GLN A 532 4.92 17.58 -24.66
#